data_1c2f6606c0b814fc7913e5d650042228
#
_entry.id   1c2f6606c0b814fc7913e5d650042228
#
_cell.length_a   1.000
_cell.length_b   1.000
_cell.length_c   1.000
_cell.angle_alpha   90.00
_cell.angle_beta   90.00
_cell.angle_gamma   90.00
#
_symmetry.space_group_name_H-M   'P 1'
#
loop_
_entity.id
_entity.type
_entity.pdbx_description
1 polymer ?
#
loop_
_entity_poly.entity_id
_entity_poly.type
_entity_poly.pdbx_seq_one_letter_code
_entity_poly.pdbx_strand_id
1 'polypeptide(L)'
;NSFYQAAPELKLYKKNLDRIRSKKEHILSDSEEKILALAGEMSQSPENIYSMFSDADLKFPDAVDMNGNTHQVTHGSYIPLVQSSDRVLRKSAFEAMYHTYDGYKNTCAATLGAQIKAGQVYAKARKDTSSLAAALDGTEVPEEVYHNLISAVHENMDYMYDYVKLRQKLLGVDELHMYDLYMPIVSDVDMKITFNEAKETVLKALEPMGKEYLEILKKGFNERWIDVYENEGKTSGAYSAGARVHPYVLLNYKDTLNCMFTLAHEMGHAIHSYLSNKNQPVAYSDYVIFVAEVASTCNEALLMQYL
;
A
#
# COMPACT_ATOMS: atom_id res chain seq x y z
N ASN A 1 -34.12 20.51 -3.28
CA ASN A 1 -34.02 21.49 -4.39
C ASN A 1 -34.28 22.93 -3.96
N SER A 2 -35.16 23.19 -2.97
CA SER A 2 -35.45 24.56 -2.48
C SER A 2 -34.22 25.24 -1.83
N PHE A 3 -33.37 24.47 -1.12
CA PHE A 3 -32.14 25.00 -0.50
C PHE A 3 -31.15 25.54 -1.53
N TYR A 4 -30.97 24.85 -2.65
CA TYR A 4 -30.06 25.27 -3.74
C TYR A 4 -30.62 26.47 -4.54
N GLN A 5 -31.93 26.72 -4.46
CA GLN A 5 -32.55 27.93 -5.02
C GLN A 5 -32.37 29.14 -4.09
N ALA A 6 -32.47 28.90 -2.77
CA ALA A 6 -32.31 29.94 -1.75
C ALA A 6 -30.83 30.34 -1.52
N ALA A 7 -29.92 29.39 -1.67
CA ALA A 7 -28.48 29.57 -1.48
C ALA A 7 -27.72 28.86 -2.62
N PRO A 8 -27.55 29.53 -3.77
CA PRO A 8 -26.88 28.93 -4.96
C PRO A 8 -25.46 28.44 -4.73
N GLU A 9 -24.75 29.02 -3.77
CA GLU A 9 -23.41 28.60 -3.34
C GLU A 9 -23.36 27.17 -2.78
N LEU A 10 -24.48 26.66 -2.25
CA LEU A 10 -24.58 25.26 -1.80
C LEU A 10 -24.48 24.25 -2.94
N LYS A 11 -24.64 24.67 -4.19
CA LYS A 11 -24.47 23.79 -5.36
C LYS A 11 -23.03 23.21 -5.43
N LEU A 12 -22.05 23.97 -4.97
CA LEU A 12 -20.68 23.51 -4.85
C LEU A 12 -20.55 22.25 -3.97
N TYR A 13 -21.36 22.16 -2.92
CA TYR A 13 -21.34 21.05 -1.96
C TYR A 13 -22.36 19.96 -2.25
N LYS A 14 -23.05 20.03 -3.41
CA LYS A 14 -24.16 19.13 -3.72
C LYS A 14 -23.79 17.65 -3.57
N LYS A 15 -22.67 17.22 -4.16
CA LYS A 15 -22.22 15.83 -4.08
C LYS A 15 -21.94 15.40 -2.64
N ASN A 16 -21.28 16.24 -1.85
CA ASN A 16 -21.00 15.98 -0.44
C ASN A 16 -22.28 15.87 0.39
N LEU A 17 -23.23 16.79 0.17
CA LEU A 17 -24.54 16.78 0.84
C LEU A 17 -25.39 15.57 0.43
N ASP A 18 -25.36 15.19 -0.84
CA ASP A 18 -26.06 13.99 -1.33
C ASP A 18 -25.46 12.73 -0.70
N ARG A 19 -24.12 12.65 -0.54
CA ARG A 19 -23.43 11.55 0.15
C ARG A 19 -23.78 11.49 1.65
N ILE A 20 -23.84 12.62 2.35
CA ILE A 20 -24.29 12.67 3.73
C ILE A 20 -25.74 12.16 3.82
N ARG A 21 -26.57 12.56 2.87
CA ARG A 21 -27.99 12.17 2.83
C ARG A 21 -28.18 10.69 2.51
N SER A 22 -27.38 10.08 1.63
CA SER A 22 -27.48 8.65 1.31
C SER A 22 -27.24 7.78 2.54
N LYS A 23 -26.40 8.24 3.47
CA LYS A 23 -26.14 7.53 4.74
C LYS A 23 -27.26 7.59 5.77
N LYS A 24 -28.36 8.30 5.48
CA LYS A 24 -29.46 8.49 6.45
C LYS A 24 -30.04 7.18 6.99
N GLU A 25 -30.12 6.15 6.17
CA GLU A 25 -30.66 4.85 6.56
C GLU A 25 -29.73 4.05 7.49
N HIS A 26 -28.44 4.40 7.50
CA HIS A 26 -27.38 3.81 8.32
C HIS A 26 -27.11 4.61 9.62
N ILE A 27 -27.78 5.76 9.80
CA ILE A 27 -27.69 6.56 11.02
C ILE A 27 -28.65 5.99 12.06
N LEU A 28 -28.14 5.79 13.28
CA LEU A 28 -28.89 5.27 14.41
C LEU A 28 -29.42 6.40 15.29
N SER A 29 -30.12 6.06 16.40
CA SER A 29 -30.48 7.04 17.40
C SER A 29 -29.23 7.58 18.12
N ASP A 30 -29.31 8.78 18.71
CA ASP A 30 -28.20 9.42 19.41
C ASP A 30 -27.58 8.53 20.51
N SER A 31 -28.41 7.74 21.21
CA SER A 31 -27.94 6.82 22.25
C SER A 31 -27.19 5.62 21.66
N GLU A 32 -27.64 5.07 20.54
CA GLU A 32 -26.96 3.96 19.85
C GLU A 32 -25.67 4.45 19.21
N GLU A 33 -25.65 5.64 18.57
CA GLU A 33 -24.41 6.23 18.02
C GLU A 33 -23.38 6.48 19.11
N LYS A 34 -23.81 6.93 20.29
CA LYS A 34 -22.93 7.12 21.44
C LYS A 34 -22.31 5.81 21.90
N ILE A 35 -23.09 4.72 21.94
CA ILE A 35 -22.59 3.40 22.32
C ILE A 35 -21.57 2.89 21.28
N LEU A 36 -21.87 3.01 19.98
CA LEU A 36 -20.96 2.61 18.92
C LEU A 36 -19.67 3.45 18.94
N ALA A 37 -19.76 4.75 19.20
CA ALA A 37 -18.58 5.60 19.33
C ALA A 37 -17.68 5.18 20.51
N LEU A 38 -18.28 4.84 21.67
CA LEU A 38 -17.53 4.31 22.81
C LEU A 38 -16.89 2.93 22.54
N ALA A 39 -17.55 2.09 21.73
CA ALA A 39 -16.99 0.82 21.30
C ALA A 39 -15.86 0.97 20.26
N GLY A 40 -15.68 2.15 19.68
CA GLY A 40 -14.68 2.43 18.64
C GLY A 40 -13.26 2.14 19.09
N GLU A 41 -12.85 2.60 20.26
CA GLU A 41 -11.51 2.32 20.82
C GLU A 41 -11.28 0.82 21.02
N MET A 42 -12.29 0.11 21.52
CA MET A 42 -12.20 -1.34 21.71
C MET A 42 -12.09 -2.08 20.38
N SER A 43 -12.76 -1.61 19.33
CA SER A 43 -12.74 -2.23 18.00
C SER A 43 -11.39 -2.09 17.28
N GLN A 44 -10.56 -1.13 17.66
CA GLN A 44 -9.19 -0.94 17.14
C GLN A 44 -8.16 -1.83 17.85
N SER A 45 -8.52 -2.43 18.98
CA SER A 45 -7.59 -3.22 19.78
C SER A 45 -6.94 -4.39 19.01
N PRO A 46 -7.65 -5.15 18.13
CA PRO A 46 -7.01 -6.23 17.38
C PRO A 46 -5.89 -5.75 16.46
N GLU A 47 -6.08 -4.62 15.78
CA GLU A 47 -5.08 -4.01 14.93
C GLU A 47 -3.87 -3.53 15.74
N ASN A 48 -4.10 -2.82 16.85
CA ASN A 48 -3.05 -2.38 17.75
C ASN A 48 -2.24 -3.55 18.33
N ILE A 49 -2.90 -4.64 18.73
CA ILE A 49 -2.24 -5.84 19.24
C ILE A 49 -1.35 -6.46 18.17
N TYR A 50 -1.86 -6.57 16.94
CA TYR A 50 -1.08 -7.11 15.82
C TYR A 50 0.11 -6.23 15.47
N SER A 51 -0.05 -4.91 15.44
CA SER A 51 1.04 -3.97 15.17
C SER A 51 2.14 -4.05 16.24
N MET A 52 1.77 -4.05 17.52
CA MET A 52 2.75 -4.21 18.60
C MET A 52 3.49 -5.54 18.50
N PHE A 53 2.76 -6.62 18.25
CA PHE A 53 3.34 -7.94 18.05
C PHE A 53 4.29 -7.97 16.83
N SER A 54 3.83 -7.51 15.67
CA SER A 54 4.58 -7.58 14.41
C SER A 54 5.80 -6.65 14.39
N ASP A 55 5.63 -5.42 14.86
CA ASP A 55 6.62 -4.36 14.65
C ASP A 55 7.61 -4.25 15.83
N ALA A 56 7.19 -4.63 17.04
CA ALA A 56 8.00 -4.49 18.24
C ALA A 56 8.49 -5.83 18.82
N ASP A 57 7.60 -6.79 19.00
CA ASP A 57 7.91 -8.00 19.78
C ASP A 57 8.49 -9.12 18.94
N LEU A 58 8.05 -9.23 17.66
CA LEU A 58 8.45 -10.34 16.79
C LEU A 58 9.93 -10.23 16.40
N LYS A 59 10.68 -11.31 16.65
CA LYS A 59 12.08 -11.44 16.25
C LYS A 59 12.24 -12.71 15.43
N PHE A 60 13.02 -12.61 14.38
CA PHE A 60 13.35 -13.74 13.52
C PHE A 60 14.74 -14.27 13.83
N PRO A 61 14.97 -15.59 13.76
CA PRO A 61 16.33 -16.14 13.73
C PRO A 61 17.11 -15.59 12.53
N ASP A 62 18.43 -15.52 12.65
CA ASP A 62 19.29 -15.18 11.52
C ASP A 62 19.22 -16.25 10.44
N ALA A 63 19.26 -15.83 9.18
CA ALA A 63 19.43 -16.72 8.03
C ALA A 63 20.91 -17.08 7.84
N VAL A 64 21.18 -18.24 7.24
CA VAL A 64 22.54 -18.73 7.00
C VAL A 64 22.75 -18.92 5.50
N ASP A 65 23.89 -18.43 4.98
CA ASP A 65 24.28 -18.61 3.58
C ASP A 65 25.06 -19.94 3.36
N MET A 66 25.39 -20.24 2.10
CA MET A 66 26.11 -21.46 1.74
C MET A 66 27.51 -21.57 2.35
N ASN A 67 28.10 -20.47 2.83
CA ASN A 67 29.43 -20.43 3.46
C ASN A 67 29.33 -20.49 4.99
N GLY A 68 28.11 -20.54 5.56
CA GLY A 68 27.87 -20.54 7.00
C GLY A 68 27.85 -19.16 7.65
N ASN A 69 27.86 -18.06 6.88
CA ASN A 69 27.72 -16.72 7.43
C ASN A 69 26.25 -16.45 7.80
N THR A 70 26.07 -15.70 8.88
CA THR A 70 24.74 -15.33 9.37
C THR A 70 24.30 -13.96 8.82
N HIS A 71 23.02 -13.86 8.51
CA HIS A 71 22.38 -12.65 8.00
C HIS A 71 21.12 -12.36 8.81
N GLN A 72 21.03 -11.15 9.38
CA GLN A 72 19.88 -10.76 10.17
C GLN A 72 18.61 -10.72 9.32
N VAL A 73 17.56 -11.41 9.77
CA VAL A 73 16.23 -11.40 9.15
C VAL A 73 15.35 -10.38 9.86
N THR A 74 14.83 -9.43 9.10
CA THR A 74 13.80 -8.46 9.50
C THR A 74 12.77 -8.35 8.40
N HIS A 75 11.63 -7.70 8.63
CA HIS A 75 10.69 -7.40 7.56
C HIS A 75 11.33 -6.62 6.40
N GLY A 76 12.27 -5.71 6.71
CA GLY A 76 12.98 -4.91 5.71
C GLY A 76 14.10 -5.67 4.98
N SER A 77 14.77 -6.63 5.62
CA SER A 77 15.86 -7.40 5.01
C SER A 77 15.38 -8.66 4.28
N TYR A 78 14.16 -9.14 4.54
CA TYR A 78 13.66 -10.39 3.99
C TYR A 78 13.68 -10.43 2.45
N ILE A 79 13.13 -9.42 1.78
CA ILE A 79 13.10 -9.37 0.30
C ILE A 79 14.52 -9.38 -0.30
N PRO A 80 15.46 -8.52 0.12
CA PRO A 80 16.86 -8.63 -0.29
C PRO A 80 17.47 -10.02 -0.11
N LEU A 81 17.18 -10.70 1.00
CA LEU A 81 17.71 -12.05 1.26
C LEU A 81 17.13 -13.09 0.30
N VAL A 82 15.82 -13.05 0.00
CA VAL A 82 15.19 -13.99 -0.96
C VAL A 82 15.42 -13.60 -2.43
N GLN A 83 16.02 -12.45 -2.71
CA GLN A 83 16.53 -12.08 -4.03
C GLN A 83 17.95 -12.58 -4.28
N SER A 84 18.66 -13.08 -3.25
CA SER A 84 20.03 -13.57 -3.37
C SER A 84 20.14 -14.70 -4.41
N SER A 85 21.26 -14.77 -5.13
CA SER A 85 21.61 -15.91 -5.98
C SER A 85 21.87 -17.18 -5.17
N ASP A 86 22.25 -17.06 -3.90
CA ASP A 86 22.45 -18.19 -2.98
C ASP A 86 21.12 -18.79 -2.54
N ARG A 87 20.80 -19.98 -3.05
CA ARG A 87 19.56 -20.70 -2.73
C ARG A 87 19.48 -21.14 -1.26
N VAL A 88 20.64 -21.41 -0.62
CA VAL A 88 20.70 -21.77 0.80
C VAL A 88 20.25 -20.59 1.64
N LEU A 89 20.76 -19.40 1.34
CA LEU A 89 20.35 -18.15 2.02
C LEU A 89 18.86 -17.86 1.81
N ARG A 90 18.35 -17.95 0.57
CA ARG A 90 16.91 -17.73 0.29
C ARG A 90 16.04 -18.65 1.12
N LYS A 91 16.36 -19.96 1.11
CA LYS A 91 15.61 -20.96 1.88
C LYS A 91 15.67 -20.67 3.37
N SER A 92 16.87 -20.40 3.90
CA SER A 92 17.09 -20.12 5.32
C SER A 92 16.32 -18.88 5.78
N ALA A 93 16.34 -17.81 4.99
CA ALA A 93 15.57 -16.58 5.30
C ALA A 93 14.05 -16.84 5.28
N PHE A 94 13.56 -17.59 4.32
CA PHE A 94 12.16 -17.99 4.23
C PHE A 94 11.74 -18.80 5.46
N GLU A 95 12.51 -19.84 5.81
CA GLU A 95 12.21 -20.68 6.96
C GLU A 95 12.27 -19.89 8.28
N ALA A 96 13.29 -19.03 8.45
CA ALA A 96 13.40 -18.17 9.63
C ALA A 96 12.15 -17.29 9.83
N MET A 97 11.64 -16.67 8.78
CA MET A 97 10.44 -15.84 8.85
C MET A 97 9.17 -16.67 9.07
N TYR A 98 8.90 -17.64 8.21
CA TYR A 98 7.62 -18.34 8.20
C TYR A 98 7.46 -19.35 9.33
N HIS A 99 8.53 -20.02 9.80
CA HIS A 99 8.45 -20.86 11.00
C HIS A 99 8.18 -20.01 12.24
N THR A 100 8.72 -18.78 12.30
CA THR A 100 8.41 -17.86 13.39
C THR A 100 6.93 -17.51 13.38
N TYR A 101 6.35 -17.10 12.24
CA TYR A 101 4.92 -16.83 12.14
C TYR A 101 4.06 -18.06 12.40
N ASP A 102 4.46 -19.26 11.96
CA ASP A 102 3.72 -20.50 12.25
C ASP A 102 3.63 -20.77 13.76
N GLY A 103 4.68 -20.44 14.52
CA GLY A 103 4.67 -20.50 15.97
C GLY A 103 3.59 -19.61 16.63
N TYR A 104 3.19 -18.54 15.95
CA TYR A 104 2.18 -17.58 16.42
C TYR A 104 0.86 -17.62 15.64
N LYS A 105 0.66 -18.59 14.76
CA LYS A 105 -0.51 -18.67 13.88
C LYS A 105 -1.85 -18.55 14.60
N ASN A 106 -1.97 -19.13 15.80
CA ASN A 106 -3.21 -19.08 16.59
C ASN A 106 -3.48 -17.66 17.11
N THR A 107 -2.45 -16.93 17.52
CA THR A 107 -2.56 -15.53 17.94
C THR A 107 -2.94 -14.65 16.77
N CYS A 108 -2.26 -14.81 15.62
CA CYS A 108 -2.60 -14.08 14.39
C CYS A 108 -4.03 -14.38 13.92
N ALA A 109 -4.46 -15.65 13.97
CA ALA A 109 -5.84 -16.03 13.63
C ALA A 109 -6.87 -15.44 14.60
N ALA A 110 -6.55 -15.35 15.89
CA ALA A 110 -7.44 -14.78 16.89
C ALA A 110 -7.60 -13.25 16.71
N THR A 111 -6.50 -12.53 16.45
CA THR A 111 -6.52 -11.08 16.20
C THR A 111 -7.26 -10.75 14.90
N LEU A 112 -6.99 -11.49 13.81
CA LEU A 112 -7.73 -11.34 12.56
C LEU A 112 -9.23 -11.66 12.74
N GLY A 113 -9.56 -12.74 13.45
CA GLY A 113 -10.94 -13.12 13.76
C GLY A 113 -11.67 -12.05 14.59
N ALA A 114 -10.97 -11.38 15.51
CA ALA A 114 -11.51 -10.28 16.29
C ALA A 114 -11.79 -9.04 15.42
N GLN A 115 -10.88 -8.70 14.51
CA GLN A 115 -11.05 -7.60 13.54
C GLN A 115 -12.24 -7.85 12.60
N ILE A 116 -12.37 -9.07 12.08
CA ILE A 116 -13.53 -9.46 11.24
C ILE A 116 -14.83 -9.30 12.01
N LYS A 117 -14.88 -9.77 13.26
CA LYS A 117 -16.08 -9.66 14.12
C LYS A 117 -16.43 -8.20 14.40
N ALA A 118 -15.44 -7.34 14.66
CA ALA A 118 -15.67 -5.91 14.84
C ALA A 118 -16.35 -5.30 13.60
N GLY A 119 -15.79 -5.53 12.40
CA GLY A 119 -16.39 -5.08 11.15
C GLY A 119 -17.81 -5.61 10.93
N GLN A 120 -18.09 -6.89 11.24
CA GLN A 120 -19.42 -7.47 11.15
C GLN A 120 -20.42 -6.82 12.12
N VAL A 121 -19.99 -6.49 13.32
CA VAL A 121 -20.86 -5.81 14.32
C VAL A 121 -21.24 -4.41 13.84
N TYR A 122 -20.28 -3.63 13.32
CA TYR A 122 -20.56 -2.29 12.81
C TYR A 122 -21.47 -2.33 11.58
N ALA A 123 -21.20 -3.19 10.61
CA ALA A 123 -22.04 -3.36 9.43
C ALA A 123 -23.48 -3.73 9.83
N LYS A 124 -23.65 -4.70 10.72
CA LYS A 124 -24.97 -5.13 11.21
C LYS A 124 -25.68 -4.04 12.00
N ALA A 125 -24.99 -3.33 12.89
CA ALA A 125 -25.57 -2.24 13.65
C ALA A 125 -26.06 -1.11 12.75
N ARG A 126 -25.32 -0.77 11.72
CA ARG A 126 -25.65 0.27 10.73
C ARG A 126 -26.60 -0.21 9.62
N LYS A 127 -27.07 -1.45 9.68
CA LYS A 127 -28.01 -2.06 8.72
C LYS A 127 -27.45 -2.17 7.29
N ASP A 128 -26.14 -2.33 7.16
CA ASP A 128 -25.55 -2.70 5.89
C ASP A 128 -25.91 -4.14 5.53
N THR A 129 -26.03 -4.44 4.25
CA THR A 129 -26.38 -5.77 3.75
C THR A 129 -25.29 -6.81 4.02
N SER A 130 -24.04 -6.35 4.06
CA SER A 130 -22.87 -7.19 4.35
C SER A 130 -21.71 -6.32 4.85
N SER A 131 -20.67 -6.95 5.41
CA SER A 131 -19.41 -6.24 5.72
C SER A 131 -18.70 -5.78 4.45
N LEU A 132 -18.88 -6.47 3.31
CA LEU A 132 -18.36 -6.06 2.02
C LEU A 132 -19.06 -4.77 1.54
N ALA A 133 -20.39 -4.72 1.60
CA ALA A 133 -21.15 -3.54 1.27
C ALA A 133 -20.70 -2.33 2.12
N ALA A 134 -20.58 -2.51 3.44
CA ALA A 134 -20.13 -1.48 4.35
C ALA A 134 -18.70 -0.97 3.99
N ALA A 135 -17.79 -1.86 3.63
CA ALA A 135 -16.43 -1.50 3.23
C ALA A 135 -16.38 -0.74 1.90
N LEU A 136 -17.21 -1.10 0.93
CA LEU A 136 -17.24 -0.49 -0.40
C LEU A 136 -18.05 0.82 -0.44
N ASP A 137 -18.98 1.05 0.52
CA ASP A 137 -19.78 2.27 0.58
C ASP A 137 -18.92 3.54 0.65
N GLY A 138 -17.81 3.47 1.39
CA GLY A 138 -16.89 4.60 1.51
C GLY A 138 -16.28 5.07 0.18
N THR A 139 -16.09 4.16 -0.76
CA THR A 139 -15.51 4.41 -2.08
C THR A 139 -16.54 4.48 -3.20
N GLU A 140 -17.83 4.26 -2.87
CA GLU A 140 -18.94 4.21 -3.84
C GLU A 140 -18.72 3.16 -4.95
N VAL A 141 -18.03 2.05 -4.65
CA VAL A 141 -17.75 0.94 -5.58
C VAL A 141 -18.84 -0.12 -5.42
N PRO A 142 -19.53 -0.51 -6.50
CA PRO A 142 -20.49 -1.61 -6.47
C PRO A 142 -19.85 -2.97 -6.15
N GLU A 143 -20.55 -3.85 -5.41
CA GLU A 143 -20.04 -5.19 -5.05
C GLU A 143 -19.70 -6.03 -6.30
N GLU A 144 -20.40 -5.81 -7.42
CA GLU A 144 -20.13 -6.49 -8.68
C GLU A 144 -18.71 -6.23 -9.20
N VAL A 145 -18.14 -5.04 -8.96
CA VAL A 145 -16.75 -4.73 -9.35
C VAL A 145 -15.79 -5.61 -8.58
N TYR A 146 -16.00 -5.80 -7.28
CA TYR A 146 -15.20 -6.67 -6.44
C TYR A 146 -15.27 -8.13 -6.91
N HIS A 147 -16.48 -8.64 -7.15
CA HIS A 147 -16.67 -10.02 -7.62
C HIS A 147 -16.12 -10.24 -9.03
N ASN A 148 -16.33 -9.28 -9.93
CA ASN A 148 -15.80 -9.34 -11.29
C ASN A 148 -14.26 -9.35 -11.30
N LEU A 149 -13.61 -8.60 -10.42
CA LEU A 149 -12.15 -8.64 -10.29
C LEU A 149 -11.66 -10.04 -9.91
N ILE A 150 -12.30 -10.68 -8.92
CA ILE A 150 -11.97 -12.06 -8.51
C ILE A 150 -12.17 -13.02 -9.69
N SER A 151 -13.30 -12.93 -10.39
CA SER A 151 -13.59 -13.78 -11.55
C SER A 151 -12.57 -13.59 -12.66
N ALA A 152 -12.24 -12.35 -12.99
CA ALA A 152 -11.24 -12.03 -14.02
C ALA A 152 -9.84 -12.58 -13.66
N VAL A 153 -9.45 -12.51 -12.38
CA VAL A 153 -8.18 -13.11 -11.93
C VAL A 153 -8.23 -14.62 -12.11
N HIS A 154 -9.31 -15.29 -11.69
CA HIS A 154 -9.45 -16.75 -11.82
C HIS A 154 -9.43 -17.19 -13.28
N GLU A 155 -10.11 -16.48 -14.17
CA GLU A 155 -10.15 -16.76 -15.62
C GLU A 155 -8.78 -16.63 -16.30
N ASN A 156 -7.86 -15.87 -15.70
CA ASN A 156 -6.53 -15.63 -16.24
C ASN A 156 -5.40 -16.32 -15.45
N MET A 157 -5.72 -17.20 -14.49
CA MET A 157 -4.72 -17.90 -13.66
C MET A 157 -3.75 -18.75 -14.47
N ASP A 158 -4.17 -19.29 -15.61
CA ASP A 158 -3.32 -20.11 -16.48
C ASP A 158 -2.07 -19.35 -16.96
N TYR A 159 -2.20 -18.05 -17.26
CA TYR A 159 -1.04 -17.21 -17.61
C TYR A 159 -0.05 -17.08 -16.47
N MET A 160 -0.54 -16.98 -15.24
CA MET A 160 0.30 -16.97 -14.04
C MET A 160 1.03 -18.31 -13.87
N TYR A 161 0.33 -19.43 -14.04
CA TYR A 161 0.95 -20.75 -13.96
C TYR A 161 2.01 -20.97 -15.04
N ASP A 162 1.79 -20.48 -16.25
CA ASP A 162 2.76 -20.57 -17.34
C ASP A 162 3.99 -19.68 -17.06
N TYR A 163 3.79 -18.49 -16.49
CA TYR A 163 4.89 -17.66 -16.01
C TYR A 163 5.70 -18.34 -14.92
N VAL A 164 5.05 -18.98 -13.94
CA VAL A 164 5.73 -19.72 -12.86
C VAL A 164 6.54 -20.90 -13.42
N LYS A 165 6.00 -21.64 -14.38
CA LYS A 165 6.74 -22.72 -15.09
C LYS A 165 7.95 -22.17 -15.87
N LEU A 166 7.77 -21.02 -16.54
CA LEU A 166 8.86 -20.35 -17.23
C LEU A 166 9.96 -19.92 -16.25
N ARG A 167 9.60 -19.35 -15.09
CA ARG A 167 10.56 -19.02 -14.02
C ARG A 167 11.35 -20.24 -13.58
N GLN A 168 10.68 -21.36 -13.29
CA GLN A 168 11.34 -22.61 -12.89
C GLN A 168 12.40 -23.03 -13.91
N LYS A 169 12.03 -23.00 -15.20
CA LYS A 169 12.95 -23.36 -16.30
C LYS A 169 14.13 -22.39 -16.40
N LEU A 170 13.92 -21.09 -16.30
CA LEU A 170 14.95 -20.06 -16.43
C LEU A 170 15.90 -20.06 -15.23
N LEU A 171 15.40 -20.32 -14.03
CA LEU A 171 16.20 -20.46 -12.82
C LEU A 171 16.97 -21.79 -12.75
N GLY A 172 16.64 -22.77 -13.61
CA GLY A 172 17.32 -24.07 -13.66
C GLY A 172 17.11 -24.91 -12.39
N VAL A 173 15.96 -24.78 -11.74
CA VAL A 173 15.63 -25.52 -10.52
C VAL A 173 14.67 -26.66 -10.83
N ASP A 174 14.89 -27.84 -10.21
CA ASP A 174 14.02 -29.01 -10.41
C ASP A 174 12.62 -28.78 -9.85
N GLU A 175 12.54 -28.07 -8.72
CA GLU A 175 11.31 -27.67 -8.06
C GLU A 175 11.40 -26.21 -7.64
N LEU A 176 10.40 -25.41 -8.04
CA LEU A 176 10.29 -24.01 -7.65
C LEU A 176 9.57 -23.89 -6.31
N HIS A 177 10.20 -23.28 -5.34
CA HIS A 177 9.63 -22.99 -4.02
C HIS A 177 9.31 -21.51 -3.86
N MET A 178 8.52 -21.17 -2.85
CA MET A 178 8.14 -19.78 -2.54
C MET A 178 9.36 -18.86 -2.37
N TYR A 179 10.46 -19.35 -1.82
CA TYR A 179 11.70 -18.59 -1.67
C TYR A 179 12.48 -18.35 -2.98
N ASP A 180 12.05 -18.97 -4.08
CA ASP A 180 12.66 -18.76 -5.42
C ASP A 180 11.89 -17.68 -6.24
N LEU A 181 10.73 -17.22 -5.77
CA LEU A 181 9.86 -16.32 -6.54
C LEU A 181 10.42 -14.90 -6.70
N TYR A 182 11.23 -14.44 -5.76
CA TYR A 182 11.82 -13.10 -5.80
C TYR A 182 13.20 -13.05 -6.45
N MET A 183 13.81 -14.21 -6.71
CA MET A 183 15.12 -14.23 -7.36
C MET A 183 15.01 -13.64 -8.77
N PRO A 184 15.89 -12.70 -9.19
CA PRO A 184 15.92 -12.18 -10.54
C PRO A 184 16.15 -13.30 -11.57
N ILE A 185 15.41 -13.28 -12.70
CA ILE A 185 15.56 -14.24 -13.80
C ILE A 185 16.74 -13.83 -14.70
N VAL A 186 16.97 -12.54 -14.82
CA VAL A 186 18.08 -11.96 -15.58
C VAL A 186 19.25 -11.79 -14.62
N SER A 187 20.44 -12.24 -15.04
CA SER A 187 21.67 -12.09 -14.24
C SER A 187 21.87 -10.63 -13.84
N ASP A 188 22.22 -10.44 -12.57
CA ASP A 188 22.36 -9.16 -11.92
C ASP A 188 23.12 -8.14 -12.77
N VAL A 189 22.43 -7.09 -13.09
CA VAL A 189 23.06 -5.78 -13.22
C VAL A 189 23.08 -5.22 -11.79
N ASP A 190 24.19 -5.34 -11.09
CA ASP A 190 24.39 -4.78 -9.75
C ASP A 190 24.37 -3.24 -9.86
N MET A 191 23.16 -2.70 -10.07
CA MET A 191 22.93 -1.26 -10.23
C MET A 191 22.69 -0.65 -8.84
N LYS A 192 23.76 -0.12 -8.27
CA LYS A 192 23.61 0.74 -7.11
C LYS A 192 23.15 2.14 -7.58
N ILE A 193 21.92 2.51 -7.25
CA ILE A 193 21.31 3.79 -7.62
C ILE A 193 21.11 4.62 -6.35
N THR A 194 21.97 5.58 -6.14
CA THR A 194 21.85 6.49 -4.99
C THR A 194 20.57 7.33 -5.07
N PHE A 195 20.08 7.80 -3.94
CA PHE A 195 18.89 8.65 -3.91
C PHE A 195 19.00 9.89 -4.80
N ASN A 196 20.20 10.48 -4.93
CA ASN A 196 20.41 11.63 -5.81
C ASN A 196 20.30 11.24 -7.30
N GLU A 197 20.91 10.13 -7.70
CA GLU A 197 20.76 9.61 -9.07
C GLU A 197 19.32 9.25 -9.39
N ALA A 198 18.60 8.66 -8.44
CA ALA A 198 17.17 8.38 -8.58
C ALA A 198 16.34 9.65 -8.82
N LYS A 199 16.58 10.71 -8.06
CA LYS A 199 15.90 12.01 -8.27
C LYS A 199 16.13 12.56 -9.68
N GLU A 200 17.38 12.52 -10.16
CA GLU A 200 17.73 13.00 -11.49
C GLU A 200 17.09 12.18 -12.59
N THR A 201 17.09 10.85 -12.41
CA THR A 201 16.47 9.91 -13.38
C THR A 201 14.96 10.09 -13.42
N VAL A 202 14.30 10.16 -12.25
CA VAL A 202 12.85 10.37 -12.17
C VAL A 202 12.46 11.73 -12.75
N LEU A 203 13.23 12.80 -12.53
CA LEU A 203 12.97 14.10 -13.16
C LEU A 203 12.99 14.02 -14.69
N LYS A 204 13.95 13.30 -15.28
CA LYS A 204 14.05 13.11 -16.74
C LYS A 204 12.93 12.23 -17.27
N ALA A 205 12.66 11.12 -16.58
CA ALA A 205 11.61 10.18 -16.96
C ALA A 205 10.21 10.81 -17.00
N LEU A 206 9.97 11.79 -16.12
CA LEU A 206 8.68 12.47 -16.01
C LEU A 206 8.57 13.76 -16.81
N GLU A 207 9.54 14.08 -17.69
CA GLU A 207 9.45 15.24 -18.60
C GLU A 207 8.14 15.27 -19.43
N PRO A 208 7.60 14.14 -19.91
CA PRO A 208 6.32 14.15 -20.63
C PRO A 208 5.12 14.69 -19.85
N MET A 209 5.19 14.72 -18.50
CA MET A 209 4.16 15.28 -17.62
C MET A 209 4.07 16.81 -17.69
N GLY A 210 5.06 17.47 -18.28
CA GLY A 210 5.08 18.90 -18.51
C GLY A 210 5.67 19.73 -17.36
N LYS A 211 5.87 21.00 -17.65
CA LYS A 211 6.64 21.92 -16.81
C LYS A 211 6.07 22.08 -15.40
N GLU A 212 4.76 22.27 -15.25
CA GLU A 212 4.12 22.47 -13.93
C GLU A 212 4.34 21.24 -13.02
N TYR A 213 4.19 20.04 -13.59
CA TYR A 213 4.41 18.80 -12.85
C TYR A 213 5.86 18.70 -12.34
N LEU A 214 6.83 18.98 -13.22
CA LEU A 214 8.25 18.94 -12.86
C LEU A 214 8.65 20.01 -11.83
N GLU A 215 8.02 21.17 -11.84
CA GLU A 215 8.25 22.20 -10.82
C GLU A 215 7.77 21.72 -9.45
N ILE A 216 6.62 21.06 -9.38
CA ILE A 216 6.11 20.47 -8.12
C ILE A 216 7.02 19.31 -7.67
N LEU A 217 7.45 18.45 -8.59
CA LEU A 217 8.36 17.33 -8.29
C LEU A 217 9.69 17.85 -7.72
N LYS A 218 10.30 18.87 -8.33
CA LYS A 218 11.52 19.52 -7.82
C LYS A 218 11.32 20.15 -6.45
N LYS A 219 10.15 20.75 -6.23
CA LYS A 219 9.77 21.30 -4.93
C LYS A 219 9.76 20.20 -3.87
N GLY A 220 9.10 19.06 -4.15
CA GLY A 220 9.06 17.91 -3.25
C GLY A 220 10.45 17.37 -2.90
N PHE A 221 11.36 17.33 -3.86
CA PHE A 221 12.74 16.89 -3.65
C PHE A 221 13.59 17.85 -2.82
N ASN A 222 13.30 19.16 -2.85
CA ASN A 222 14.13 20.20 -2.25
C ASN A 222 13.58 20.74 -0.93
N GLU A 223 12.25 20.62 -0.68
CA GLU A 223 11.58 21.25 0.46
C GLU A 223 11.23 20.26 1.58
N ARG A 224 12.00 19.17 1.69
CA ARG A 224 11.89 18.18 2.80
C ARG A 224 10.53 17.46 2.89
N TRP A 225 9.89 17.19 1.76
CA TRP A 225 8.67 16.40 1.76
C TRP A 225 8.93 14.93 2.06
N ILE A 226 10.17 14.45 1.87
CA ILE A 226 10.55 13.04 1.87
C ILE A 226 11.44 12.71 3.06
N ASP A 227 11.00 11.76 3.89
CA ASP A 227 11.85 11.06 4.86
C ASP A 227 12.41 9.81 4.17
N VAL A 228 13.73 9.82 3.90
CA VAL A 228 14.35 8.98 2.87
C VAL A 228 14.77 7.63 3.38
N TYR A 229 15.51 7.58 4.51
CA TYR A 229 16.24 6.39 4.92
C TYR A 229 15.57 5.65 6.08
N GLU A 230 15.81 4.32 6.13
CA GLU A 230 15.43 3.49 7.26
C GLU A 230 16.14 3.93 8.54
N ASN A 231 15.42 3.89 9.66
CA ASN A 231 15.99 4.07 10.99
C ASN A 231 15.18 3.26 12.02
N GLU A 232 15.73 3.13 13.23
CA GLU A 232 15.06 2.40 14.32
C GLU A 232 13.73 3.05 14.69
N GLY A 233 12.69 2.24 14.85
CA GLY A 233 11.34 2.70 15.17
C GLY A 233 10.53 3.24 13.99
N LYS A 234 11.11 3.33 12.79
CA LYS A 234 10.41 3.73 11.57
C LYS A 234 9.69 2.52 10.96
N THR A 235 8.41 2.70 10.58
CA THR A 235 7.67 1.66 9.88
C THR A 235 8.34 1.30 8.55
N SER A 236 8.25 0.03 8.16
CA SER A 236 8.75 -0.47 6.89
C SER A 236 7.85 -0.05 5.71
N GLY A 237 8.35 -0.25 4.48
CA GLY A 237 7.62 0.11 3.27
C GLY A 237 7.78 1.57 2.87
N ALA A 238 6.81 2.08 2.13
CA ALA A 238 6.72 3.46 1.70
C ALA A 238 5.26 3.91 1.67
N TYR A 239 5.03 5.21 1.85
CA TYR A 239 3.72 5.81 1.64
C TYR A 239 3.81 7.30 1.39
N SER A 240 2.77 7.86 0.77
CA SER A 240 2.55 9.29 0.65
C SER A 240 1.29 9.70 1.42
N ALA A 241 1.41 10.70 2.28
CA ALA A 241 0.31 11.31 3.01
C ALA A 241 0.01 12.71 2.47
N GLY A 242 -1.19 12.91 1.93
CA GLY A 242 -1.64 14.21 1.46
C GLY A 242 -1.94 15.14 2.64
N ALA A 243 -1.42 16.36 2.57
CA ALA A 243 -1.76 17.43 3.51
C ALA A 243 -1.85 18.77 2.78
N ARG A 244 -2.61 19.72 3.33
CA ARG A 244 -2.84 21.00 2.64
C ARG A 244 -1.61 21.91 2.60
N VAL A 245 -0.71 21.78 3.55
CA VAL A 245 0.54 22.54 3.57
C VAL A 245 1.48 22.04 2.48
N HIS A 246 1.72 20.75 2.43
CA HIS A 246 2.37 19.97 1.37
C HIS A 246 2.22 18.48 1.71
N PRO A 247 2.34 17.58 0.73
CA PRO A 247 2.39 16.15 1.01
C PRO A 247 3.63 15.76 1.81
N TYR A 248 3.55 14.61 2.49
CA TYR A 248 4.68 13.98 3.16
C TYR A 248 4.87 12.58 2.60
N VAL A 249 6.11 12.22 2.31
CA VAL A 249 6.50 10.92 1.77
C VAL A 249 7.45 10.23 2.72
N LEU A 250 7.15 8.99 3.07
CA LEU A 250 8.04 8.11 3.82
C LEU A 250 8.61 7.06 2.87
N LEU A 251 9.93 6.91 2.89
CA LEU A 251 10.66 5.87 2.18
C LEU A 251 11.57 5.12 3.14
N ASN A 252 12.01 3.93 2.72
CA ASN A 252 13.12 3.18 3.31
C ASN A 252 14.11 2.86 2.18
N TYR A 253 14.75 3.92 1.66
CA TYR A 253 15.58 3.86 0.45
C TYR A 253 16.88 3.06 0.68
N LYS A 254 17.19 2.13 -0.22
CA LYS A 254 18.34 1.19 -0.13
C LYS A 254 19.18 1.11 -1.41
N ASP A 255 19.26 2.19 -2.16
CA ASP A 255 20.07 2.33 -3.38
C ASP A 255 19.79 1.26 -4.46
N THR A 256 18.56 0.76 -4.56
CA THR A 256 18.16 -0.24 -5.55
C THR A 256 17.28 0.36 -6.65
N LEU A 257 17.20 -0.34 -7.78
CA LEU A 257 16.26 0.00 -8.86
C LEU A 257 14.81 0.04 -8.36
N ASN A 258 14.42 -0.93 -7.54
CA ASN A 258 13.08 -0.97 -6.94
C ASN A 258 12.81 0.28 -6.09
N CYS A 259 13.78 0.75 -5.31
CA CYS A 259 13.63 1.96 -4.53
C CYS A 259 13.47 3.22 -5.40
N MET A 260 14.08 3.26 -6.59
CA MET A 260 13.86 4.34 -7.55
C MET A 260 12.43 4.32 -8.12
N PHE A 261 11.88 3.13 -8.42
CA PHE A 261 10.47 2.99 -8.81
C PHE A 261 9.53 3.40 -7.67
N THR A 262 9.83 3.00 -6.43
CA THR A 262 9.08 3.43 -5.24
C THR A 262 9.09 4.95 -5.09
N LEU A 263 10.24 5.61 -5.30
CA LEU A 263 10.31 7.08 -5.28
C LEU A 263 9.40 7.70 -6.34
N ALA A 264 9.41 7.19 -7.56
CA ALA A 264 8.53 7.67 -8.63
C ALA A 264 7.05 7.47 -8.29
N HIS A 265 6.70 6.31 -7.72
CA HIS A 265 5.36 5.95 -7.27
C HIS A 265 4.85 6.91 -6.20
N GLU A 266 5.57 7.05 -5.08
CA GLU A 266 5.16 7.88 -3.96
C GLU A 266 5.09 9.38 -4.34
N MET A 267 5.98 9.83 -5.23
CA MET A 267 5.88 11.18 -5.78
C MET A 267 4.67 11.36 -6.70
N GLY A 268 4.18 10.30 -7.34
CA GLY A 268 2.91 10.31 -8.08
C GLY A 268 1.73 10.63 -7.16
N HIS A 269 1.64 9.93 -6.03
CA HIS A 269 0.64 10.22 -4.99
C HIS A 269 0.80 11.63 -4.41
N ALA A 270 2.04 12.03 -4.10
CA ALA A 270 2.31 13.34 -3.53
C ALA A 270 1.84 14.47 -4.44
N ILE A 271 2.16 14.39 -5.73
CA ILE A 271 1.76 15.42 -6.70
C ILE A 271 0.24 15.37 -6.95
N HIS A 272 -0.36 14.19 -7.01
CA HIS A 272 -1.82 14.05 -7.10
C HIS A 272 -2.52 14.76 -5.91
N SER A 273 -2.08 14.49 -4.69
CA SER A 273 -2.60 15.15 -3.49
C SER A 273 -2.38 16.67 -3.51
N TYR A 274 -1.20 17.10 -3.93
CA TYR A 274 -0.87 18.53 -4.06
C TYR A 274 -1.80 19.24 -5.05
N LEU A 275 -1.99 18.66 -6.24
CA LEU A 275 -2.84 19.23 -7.29
C LEU A 275 -4.33 19.16 -6.90
N SER A 276 -4.77 18.11 -6.25
CA SER A 276 -6.12 17.99 -5.73
C SER A 276 -6.40 19.07 -4.69
N ASN A 277 -5.51 19.25 -3.71
CA ASN A 277 -5.63 20.29 -2.70
C ASN A 277 -5.61 21.72 -3.29
N LYS A 278 -4.83 21.92 -4.37
CA LYS A 278 -4.70 23.22 -5.04
C LYS A 278 -5.97 23.58 -5.85
N ASN A 279 -6.58 22.62 -6.52
CA ASN A 279 -7.60 22.85 -7.54
C ASN A 279 -9.02 22.52 -7.06
N GLN A 280 -9.18 21.74 -6.00
CA GLN A 280 -10.48 21.34 -5.48
C GLN A 280 -10.88 22.12 -4.22
N PRO A 281 -12.18 22.36 -4.03
CA PRO A 281 -12.71 22.81 -2.74
C PRO A 281 -12.33 21.79 -1.64
N VAL A 282 -12.24 22.27 -0.38
CA VAL A 282 -11.89 21.40 0.77
C VAL A 282 -12.71 20.11 0.82
N ALA A 283 -14.02 20.21 0.54
CA ALA A 283 -14.93 19.06 0.58
C ALA A 283 -14.63 17.98 -0.49
N TYR A 284 -13.80 18.29 -1.49
CA TYR A 284 -13.46 17.41 -2.62
C TYR A 284 -11.96 17.26 -2.86
N SER A 285 -11.14 17.75 -1.94
CA SER A 285 -9.68 17.70 -2.09
C SER A 285 -9.12 16.30 -1.84
N ASP A 286 -9.84 15.46 -1.13
CA ASP A 286 -9.51 14.06 -0.95
C ASP A 286 -10.08 13.20 -2.10
N TYR A 287 -9.46 12.08 -2.38
CA TYR A 287 -9.84 11.17 -3.47
C TYR A 287 -9.87 9.72 -2.99
N VAL A 288 -10.69 8.90 -3.66
CA VAL A 288 -10.84 7.48 -3.32
C VAL A 288 -9.65 6.67 -3.79
N ILE A 289 -9.34 5.59 -3.08
CA ILE A 289 -8.20 4.68 -3.38
C ILE A 289 -8.25 4.16 -4.83
N PHE A 290 -9.44 4.01 -5.40
CA PHE A 290 -9.62 3.50 -6.76
C PHE A 290 -8.91 4.33 -7.84
N VAL A 291 -8.72 5.64 -7.62
CA VAL A 291 -8.00 6.53 -8.53
C VAL A 291 -6.60 6.92 -8.04
N ALA A 292 -6.29 6.61 -6.80
CA ALA A 292 -5.00 6.96 -6.20
C ALA A 292 -3.85 6.33 -6.99
N GLU A 293 -3.95 5.05 -7.30
CA GLU A 293 -2.89 4.28 -7.98
C GLU A 293 -2.76 4.62 -9.48
N VAL A 294 -3.71 5.33 -10.06
CA VAL A 294 -3.57 5.81 -11.45
C VAL A 294 -2.42 6.82 -11.56
N ALA A 295 -2.28 7.71 -10.58
CA ALA A 295 -1.22 8.71 -10.57
C ALA A 295 0.16 8.07 -10.33
N SER A 296 0.27 7.18 -9.35
CA SER A 296 1.51 6.49 -8.99
C SER A 296 2.01 5.57 -10.10
N THR A 297 1.14 4.71 -10.62
CA THR A 297 1.50 3.76 -11.69
C THR A 297 1.77 4.42 -13.03
N CYS A 298 1.17 5.60 -13.30
CA CYS A 298 1.53 6.41 -14.47
C CYS A 298 3.00 6.87 -14.40
N ASN A 299 3.45 7.32 -13.24
CA ASN A 299 4.86 7.67 -13.02
C ASN A 299 5.79 6.47 -13.23
N GLU A 300 5.41 5.30 -12.69
CA GLU A 300 6.20 4.07 -12.90
C GLU A 300 6.27 3.68 -14.38
N ALA A 301 5.14 3.79 -15.11
CA ALA A 301 5.10 3.47 -16.53
C ALA A 301 6.02 4.39 -17.36
N LEU A 302 6.04 5.69 -17.06
CA LEU A 302 6.94 6.64 -17.69
C LEU A 302 8.40 6.39 -17.34
N LEU A 303 8.69 6.05 -16.07
CA LEU A 303 10.03 5.66 -15.66
C LEU A 303 10.49 4.39 -16.36
N MET A 304 9.64 3.36 -16.43
CA MET A 304 9.94 2.13 -17.16
C MET A 304 10.21 2.38 -18.65
N GLN A 305 9.49 3.30 -19.25
CA GLN A 305 9.68 3.62 -20.66
C GLN A 305 10.96 4.43 -20.92
N TYR A 306 11.42 5.20 -19.92
CA TYR A 306 12.64 5.99 -19.99
C TYR A 306 13.90 5.14 -19.83
N LEU A 307 13.86 4.10 -18.98
CA LEU A 307 14.98 3.17 -18.74
C LEU A 307 15.21 2.22 -19.89
#